data_02ad11e581bcee96cff952db59cbddae
#
_entry.id   02ad11e581bcee96cff952db59cbddae
#
_cell.length_a   1.000
_cell.length_b   1.000
_cell.length_c   1.000
_cell.angle_alpha   90.00
_cell.angle_beta   90.00
_cell.angle_gamma   90.00
#
_symmetry.space_group_name_H-M   'P 1'
#
loop_
_entity.id
_entity.type
_entity.pdbx_description
1 polymer ?
#
loop_
_entity_poly.entity_id
_entity_poly.type
_entity_poly.pdbx_seq_one_letter_code
_entity_poly.pdbx_strand_id
1 'polypeptide(L)'
;MVKEEIVAIFNRNKKRYGYRRITQELHNNNIFINHKTVRKLMKQLGLVCHVRERRKYNSYKGEVGKVAPNLLERHFKTNRPNRKWVTDVTEFKVNGQKLYLSPIIDLFNGEVVSYNLSCHPNFKQVTDMLEDAFKKLPDKVDNLILHSDQGWQYQMKTYQNLLKAKGITQSMSRKATCLDNAVAENFFGLLKTELFYLEKFDSIDQLEKAIVEYIDYYNNRRIKLKLNGLSPVQYRIQTVQSA
;
A
#
# COMPACT_ATOMS: atom_id res chain seq x y z
N MET A 1 -24.62 12.73 -20.64
CA MET A 1 -23.98 11.41 -20.78
C MET A 1 -22.50 11.41 -20.34
N VAL A 2 -21.49 11.91 -21.08
CA VAL A 2 -20.07 11.84 -20.64
C VAL A 2 -19.76 12.66 -19.37
N LYS A 3 -20.33 13.87 -19.23
CA LYS A 3 -20.13 14.69 -18.02
C LYS A 3 -20.72 14.04 -16.77
N GLU A 4 -21.88 13.43 -16.89
CA GLU A 4 -22.55 12.71 -15.80
C GLU A 4 -21.73 11.49 -15.37
N GLU A 5 -21.17 10.73 -16.33
CA GLU A 5 -20.30 9.60 -16.02
C GLU A 5 -19.00 10.05 -15.32
N ILE A 6 -18.39 11.16 -15.76
CA ILE A 6 -17.23 11.75 -15.06
C ILE A 6 -17.58 12.07 -13.61
N VAL A 7 -18.73 12.69 -13.35
CA VAL A 7 -19.21 13.01 -11.99
C VAL A 7 -19.46 11.74 -11.19
N ALA A 8 -20.11 10.74 -11.79
CA ALA A 8 -20.39 9.46 -11.15
C ALA A 8 -19.11 8.73 -10.74
N ILE A 9 -18.12 8.60 -11.65
CA ILE A 9 -16.81 8.01 -11.35
C ILE A 9 -16.09 8.79 -10.24
N PHE A 10 -16.08 10.11 -10.31
CA PHE A 10 -15.43 10.96 -9.31
C PHE A 10 -16.01 10.78 -7.92
N ASN A 11 -17.36 10.79 -7.79
CA ASN A 11 -18.06 10.64 -6.53
C ASN A 11 -17.96 9.20 -5.98
N ARG A 12 -18.15 8.16 -6.83
CA ARG A 12 -17.98 6.75 -6.46
C ARG A 12 -16.60 6.48 -5.84
N ASN A 13 -15.57 7.15 -6.33
CA ASN A 13 -14.22 7.06 -5.81
C ASN A 13 -13.91 8.11 -4.72
N LYS A 14 -14.93 8.69 -4.06
CA LYS A 14 -14.79 9.65 -2.95
C LYS A 14 -13.83 10.80 -3.28
N LYS A 15 -13.91 11.36 -4.51
CA LYS A 15 -13.08 12.47 -5.03
C LYS A 15 -11.57 12.18 -5.10
N ARG A 16 -11.16 10.89 -5.05
CA ARG A 16 -9.76 10.45 -5.05
C ARG A 16 -9.12 10.39 -6.43
N TYR A 17 -9.94 10.39 -7.52
CA TYR A 17 -9.45 10.23 -8.88
C TYR A 17 -9.24 11.56 -9.59
N GLY A 18 -8.02 11.76 -10.10
CA GLY A 18 -7.73 12.82 -11.07
C GLY A 18 -8.06 12.38 -12.50
N TYR A 19 -8.00 13.31 -13.44
CA TYR A 19 -8.42 13.14 -14.84
C TYR A 19 -7.84 11.88 -15.51
N ARG A 20 -6.60 11.48 -15.21
CA ARG A 20 -5.99 10.28 -15.82
C ARG A 20 -6.69 8.99 -15.41
N ARG A 21 -7.03 8.83 -14.12
CA ARG A 21 -7.78 7.66 -13.66
C ARG A 21 -9.22 7.69 -14.13
N ILE A 22 -9.86 8.86 -14.14
CA ILE A 22 -11.22 9.00 -14.70
C ILE A 22 -11.21 8.62 -16.18
N THR A 23 -10.23 9.06 -16.97
CA THR A 23 -10.08 8.65 -18.37
C THR A 23 -9.96 7.13 -18.49
N GLN A 24 -9.15 6.49 -17.65
CA GLN A 24 -8.97 5.05 -17.67
C GLN A 24 -10.27 4.30 -17.31
N GLU A 25 -11.01 4.77 -16.30
CA GLU A 25 -12.32 4.20 -15.95
C GLU A 25 -13.35 4.37 -17.09
N LEU A 26 -13.35 5.51 -17.76
CA LEU A 26 -14.19 5.70 -18.95
C LEU A 26 -13.84 4.69 -20.05
N HIS A 27 -12.53 4.47 -20.30
CA HIS A 27 -12.08 3.46 -21.26
C HIS A 27 -12.47 2.04 -20.82
N ASN A 28 -12.36 1.71 -19.54
CA ASN A 28 -12.81 0.42 -18.99
C ASN A 28 -14.32 0.21 -19.20
N ASN A 29 -15.11 1.30 -19.25
CA ASN A 29 -16.53 1.31 -19.53
C ASN A 29 -16.84 1.49 -21.04
N ASN A 30 -15.88 1.26 -21.95
CA ASN A 30 -15.99 1.41 -23.40
C ASN A 30 -16.32 2.85 -23.88
N ILE A 31 -16.03 3.87 -23.08
CA ILE A 31 -16.17 5.29 -23.43
C ILE A 31 -14.77 5.86 -23.76
N PHE A 32 -14.41 5.84 -25.02
CA PHE A 32 -13.10 6.27 -25.50
C PHE A 32 -13.05 7.78 -25.72
N ILE A 33 -12.39 8.48 -24.81
CA ILE A 33 -12.24 9.94 -24.83
C ILE A 33 -10.79 10.31 -24.47
N ASN A 34 -10.30 11.40 -25.06
CA ASN A 34 -8.93 11.87 -24.79
C ASN A 34 -8.83 12.45 -23.37
N HIS A 35 -7.74 12.14 -22.67
CA HIS A 35 -7.49 12.63 -21.31
C HIS A 35 -7.43 14.16 -21.20
N LYS A 36 -7.02 14.90 -22.26
CA LYS A 36 -7.07 16.37 -22.30
C LYS A 36 -8.51 16.87 -22.25
N THR A 37 -9.42 16.19 -22.96
CA THR A 37 -10.86 16.52 -22.93
C THR A 37 -11.45 16.24 -21.55
N VAL A 38 -11.15 15.08 -20.94
CA VAL A 38 -11.59 14.77 -19.55
C VAL A 38 -11.10 15.83 -18.57
N ARG A 39 -9.83 16.24 -18.67
CA ARG A 39 -9.27 17.32 -17.84
C ARG A 39 -10.03 18.64 -18.01
N LYS A 40 -10.40 19.02 -19.25
CA LYS A 40 -11.18 20.22 -19.54
C LYS A 40 -12.58 20.13 -18.93
N LEU A 41 -13.26 18.99 -19.10
CA LEU A 41 -14.60 18.75 -18.57
C LEU A 41 -14.60 18.76 -17.04
N MET A 42 -13.62 18.12 -16.38
CA MET A 42 -13.48 18.19 -14.92
C MET A 42 -13.31 19.63 -14.42
N LYS A 43 -12.49 20.46 -15.13
CA LYS A 43 -12.35 21.87 -14.79
C LYS A 43 -13.68 22.63 -14.91
N GLN A 44 -14.45 22.40 -15.99
CA GLN A 44 -15.77 23.00 -16.18
C GLN A 44 -16.78 22.60 -15.09
N LEU A 45 -16.67 21.37 -14.57
CA LEU A 45 -17.51 20.81 -13.51
C LEU A 45 -17.04 21.16 -12.09
N GLY A 46 -15.93 21.91 -11.95
CA GLY A 46 -15.35 22.23 -10.65
C GLY A 46 -14.78 21.01 -9.89
N LEU A 47 -14.49 19.92 -10.58
CA LEU A 47 -14.01 18.69 -9.96
C LEU A 47 -12.49 18.73 -9.72
N VAL A 48 -12.08 18.82 -8.47
CA VAL A 48 -10.68 18.87 -8.06
C VAL A 48 -10.38 17.65 -7.18
N CYS A 49 -9.40 16.83 -7.58
CA CYS A 49 -8.92 15.73 -6.74
C CYS A 49 -7.84 16.23 -5.78
N HIS A 50 -7.75 15.60 -4.63
CA HIS A 50 -6.68 15.87 -3.68
C HIS A 50 -5.34 15.34 -4.18
N VAL A 51 -4.29 16.17 -4.10
CA VAL A 51 -2.92 15.85 -4.51
C VAL A 51 -2.05 15.73 -3.26
N ARG A 52 -1.19 14.72 -3.25
CA ARG A 52 -0.22 14.51 -2.16
C ARG A 52 0.73 15.70 -2.04
N GLU A 53 0.77 16.33 -0.87
CA GLU A 53 1.79 17.31 -0.52
C GLU A 53 3.09 16.60 -0.14
N ARG A 54 4.23 17.15 -0.57
CA ARG A 54 5.55 16.67 -0.13
C ARG A 54 5.78 17.10 1.31
N ARG A 55 5.96 16.15 2.22
CA ARG A 55 6.37 16.40 3.60
C ARG A 55 7.81 15.95 3.82
N LYS A 56 8.55 16.65 4.69
CA LYS A 56 9.89 16.22 5.14
C LYS A 56 9.73 14.95 5.97
N TYR A 57 10.60 13.98 5.72
CA TYR A 57 10.65 12.71 6.42
C TYR A 57 11.68 12.78 7.56
N ASN A 58 11.35 12.17 8.72
CA ASN A 58 12.28 11.95 9.83
C ASN A 58 12.41 10.44 10.05
N SER A 59 13.63 9.91 9.90
CA SER A 59 13.93 8.51 10.14
C SER A 59 14.29 8.25 11.62
N TYR A 60 13.89 7.10 12.14
CA TYR A 60 14.29 6.60 13.46
C TYR A 60 15.79 6.24 13.47
N LYS A 61 16.50 6.60 14.58
CA LYS A 61 17.95 6.42 14.73
C LYS A 61 18.31 5.40 15.84
N GLY A 62 17.58 4.30 15.96
CA GLY A 62 17.87 3.26 16.95
C GLY A 62 18.59 2.05 16.37
N GLU A 63 19.50 1.41 17.13
CA GLU A 63 20.10 0.11 16.82
C GLU A 63 19.73 -0.88 17.93
N VAL A 64 19.05 -1.98 17.59
CA VAL A 64 18.73 -3.07 18.51
C VAL A 64 18.73 -4.38 17.74
N GLY A 65 19.85 -5.14 17.75
CA GLY A 65 19.91 -6.47 17.17
C GLY A 65 20.68 -6.61 15.84
N LYS A 66 20.46 -7.71 15.11
CA LYS A 66 21.14 -8.01 13.85
C LYS A 66 20.42 -7.41 12.64
N VAL A 67 21.16 -6.65 11.83
CA VAL A 67 20.68 -6.09 10.56
C VAL A 67 20.97 -7.09 9.43
N ALA A 68 19.94 -7.40 8.63
CA ALA A 68 20.08 -8.23 7.42
C ALA A 68 20.65 -7.40 6.23
N PRO A 69 21.31 -8.04 5.25
CA PRO A 69 21.81 -7.33 4.07
C PRO A 69 20.65 -6.77 3.23
N ASN A 70 20.93 -5.69 2.48
CA ASN A 70 19.98 -5.16 1.50
C ASN A 70 20.06 -5.98 0.21
N LEU A 71 19.13 -6.93 0.04
CA LEU A 71 19.03 -7.78 -1.13
C LEU A 71 18.14 -7.17 -2.24
N LEU A 72 17.31 -6.19 -1.90
CA LEU A 72 16.45 -5.53 -2.89
C LEU A 72 17.22 -4.57 -3.78
N GLU A 73 18.20 -3.84 -3.24
CA GLU A 73 19.03 -2.85 -3.95
C GLU A 73 18.22 -1.92 -4.86
N ARG A 74 17.02 -1.53 -4.43
CA ARG A 74 16.03 -0.74 -5.20
C ARG A 74 15.47 -1.43 -6.45
N HIS A 75 15.74 -2.72 -6.66
CA HIS A 75 15.13 -3.50 -7.72
C HIS A 75 13.72 -3.95 -7.31
N PHE A 76 12.77 -3.00 -7.29
CA PHE A 76 11.40 -3.22 -6.85
C PHE A 76 10.52 -3.97 -7.86
N LYS A 77 10.97 -4.15 -9.09
CA LYS A 77 10.20 -4.87 -10.08
C LYS A 77 10.30 -6.39 -9.88
N THR A 78 9.19 -7.07 -10.06
CA THR A 78 9.10 -8.52 -10.11
C THR A 78 8.05 -8.93 -11.14
N ASN A 79 8.25 -10.09 -11.78
CA ASN A 79 7.38 -10.62 -12.82
C ASN A 79 6.35 -11.63 -12.30
N ARG A 80 6.41 -12.00 -11.02
CA ARG A 80 5.52 -12.98 -10.40
C ARG A 80 5.10 -12.50 -9.00
N PRO A 81 3.88 -12.85 -8.55
CA PRO A 81 3.47 -12.62 -7.17
C PRO A 81 4.33 -13.42 -6.19
N ASN A 82 4.37 -12.96 -4.95
CA ASN A 82 5.05 -13.62 -3.84
C ASN A 82 6.56 -13.86 -4.07
N ARG A 83 7.23 -12.94 -4.76
CA ARG A 83 8.70 -12.93 -4.92
C ARG A 83 9.38 -11.87 -4.08
N LYS A 84 8.76 -10.72 -3.97
CA LYS A 84 9.28 -9.60 -3.20
C LYS A 84 8.14 -8.92 -2.47
N TRP A 85 8.21 -8.93 -1.17
CA TRP A 85 7.31 -8.21 -0.28
C TRP A 85 8.06 -7.08 0.42
N VAL A 86 7.36 -6.02 0.75
CA VAL A 86 7.86 -4.94 1.61
C VAL A 86 6.93 -4.74 2.78
N THR A 87 7.50 -4.35 3.92
CA THR A 87 6.77 -4.01 5.13
C THR A 87 7.37 -2.78 5.79
N ASP A 88 6.56 -2.06 6.54
CA ASP A 88 6.94 -0.91 7.35
C ASP A 88 5.82 -0.63 8.35
N VAL A 89 6.03 0.27 9.30
CA VAL A 89 5.00 0.70 10.26
C VAL A 89 4.76 2.19 10.10
N THR A 90 3.48 2.60 10.08
CA THR A 90 3.12 4.01 10.12
C THR A 90 2.20 4.31 11.30
N GLU A 91 2.35 5.51 11.87
CA GLU A 91 1.54 6.02 12.96
C GLU A 91 0.49 7.01 12.44
N PHE A 92 -0.70 6.92 13.04
CA PHE A 92 -1.77 7.91 12.96
C PHE A 92 -2.06 8.43 14.37
N LYS A 93 -2.53 9.66 14.46
CA LYS A 93 -2.90 10.29 15.74
C LYS A 93 -4.26 10.95 15.62
N VAL A 94 -5.19 10.58 16.51
CA VAL A 94 -6.54 11.14 16.61
C VAL A 94 -6.81 11.47 18.08
N ASN A 95 -7.12 12.73 18.39
CA ASN A 95 -7.46 13.20 19.74
C ASN A 95 -6.47 12.73 20.83
N GLY A 96 -5.16 12.78 20.53
CA GLY A 96 -4.11 12.35 21.46
C GLY A 96 -3.82 10.85 21.50
N GLN A 97 -4.71 10.02 20.99
CA GLN A 97 -4.54 8.57 20.87
C GLN A 97 -3.79 8.20 19.59
N LYS A 98 -3.10 7.06 19.60
CA LYS A 98 -2.29 6.58 18.48
C LYS A 98 -2.85 5.28 17.91
N LEU A 99 -2.74 5.13 16.61
CA LEU A 99 -3.00 3.89 15.90
C LEU A 99 -1.82 3.60 14.97
N TYR A 100 -1.31 2.38 15.01
CA TYR A 100 -0.20 1.91 14.19
C TYR A 100 -0.73 0.94 13.15
N LEU A 101 -0.31 1.11 11.89
CA LEU A 101 -0.60 0.19 10.80
C LEU A 101 0.70 -0.43 10.31
N SER A 102 0.75 -1.77 10.30
CA SER A 102 1.83 -2.56 9.74
C SER A 102 1.30 -3.42 8.58
N PRO A 103 1.54 -3.07 7.31
CA PRO A 103 1.15 -3.85 6.15
C PRO A 103 2.30 -4.68 5.59
N ILE A 104 1.98 -5.78 4.91
CA ILE A 104 2.84 -6.44 3.92
C ILE A 104 2.31 -6.13 2.53
N ILE A 105 3.16 -5.64 1.64
CA ILE A 105 2.80 -5.24 0.28
C ILE A 105 3.60 -6.07 -0.72
N ASP A 106 2.91 -6.73 -1.65
CA ASP A 106 3.54 -7.45 -2.75
C ASP A 106 4.01 -6.47 -3.82
N LEU A 107 5.29 -6.53 -4.19
CA LEU A 107 5.87 -5.65 -5.20
C LEU A 107 5.42 -5.97 -6.62
N PHE A 108 4.83 -7.14 -6.86
CA PHE A 108 4.32 -7.53 -8.17
C PHE A 108 3.20 -6.60 -8.66
N ASN A 109 2.20 -6.39 -7.84
CA ASN A 109 1.00 -5.61 -8.17
C ASN A 109 0.73 -4.47 -7.16
N GLY A 110 1.48 -4.43 -6.06
CA GLY A 110 1.28 -3.49 -4.96
C GLY A 110 0.04 -3.79 -4.13
N GLU A 111 -0.39 -5.05 -4.05
CA GLU A 111 -1.46 -5.52 -3.18
C GLU A 111 -1.00 -5.52 -1.72
N VAL A 112 -1.85 -5.08 -0.82
CA VAL A 112 -1.69 -5.29 0.62
C VAL A 112 -2.09 -6.73 0.92
N VAL A 113 -1.10 -7.61 1.05
CA VAL A 113 -1.30 -9.05 1.28
C VAL A 113 -1.86 -9.31 2.67
N SER A 114 -1.31 -8.64 3.67
CA SER A 114 -1.72 -8.72 5.07
C SER A 114 -1.46 -7.37 5.74
N TYR A 115 -2.12 -7.12 6.85
CA TYR A 115 -1.86 -5.96 7.70
C TYR A 115 -2.36 -6.22 9.11
N ASN A 116 -1.83 -5.45 10.07
CA ASN A 116 -2.33 -5.40 11.43
C ASN A 116 -2.46 -3.96 11.90
N LEU A 117 -3.51 -3.67 12.67
CA LEU A 117 -3.77 -2.39 13.32
C LEU A 117 -3.63 -2.57 14.84
N SER A 118 -2.94 -1.65 15.51
CA SER A 118 -2.73 -1.71 16.96
C SER A 118 -2.63 -0.32 17.56
N CYS A 119 -3.19 -0.12 18.74
CA CYS A 119 -3.03 1.12 19.50
C CYS A 119 -1.63 1.26 20.16
N HIS A 120 -0.85 0.19 20.18
CA HIS A 120 0.48 0.16 20.78
C HIS A 120 1.51 -0.41 19.80
N PRO A 121 2.72 0.18 19.69
CA PRO A 121 3.79 -0.32 18.83
C PRO A 121 4.46 -1.52 19.51
N ASN A 122 3.79 -2.67 19.52
CA ASN A 122 4.30 -3.89 20.12
C ASN A 122 4.76 -4.90 19.08
N PHE A 123 5.57 -5.87 19.48
CA PHE A 123 6.09 -6.90 18.61
C PHE A 123 4.98 -7.83 18.08
N LYS A 124 3.92 -8.02 18.88
CA LYS A 124 2.76 -8.85 18.51
C LYS A 124 2.07 -8.35 17.24
N GLN A 125 2.00 -7.04 17.03
CA GLN A 125 1.44 -6.45 15.80
C GLN A 125 2.13 -7.00 14.53
N VAL A 126 3.45 -7.11 14.57
CA VAL A 126 4.24 -7.57 13.41
C VAL A 126 4.15 -9.09 13.25
N THR A 127 4.12 -9.85 14.34
CA THR A 127 3.97 -11.32 14.27
C THR A 127 2.59 -11.73 13.78
N ASP A 128 1.51 -11.13 14.29
CA ASP A 128 0.15 -11.41 13.83
C ASP A 128 -0.01 -11.10 12.32
N MET A 129 0.55 -9.98 11.87
CA MET A 129 0.59 -9.62 10.45
C MET A 129 1.31 -10.68 9.61
N LEU A 130 2.46 -11.19 10.08
CA LEU A 130 3.20 -12.26 9.38
C LEU A 130 2.40 -13.56 9.33
N GLU A 131 1.81 -13.98 10.45
CA GLU A 131 1.00 -15.21 10.51
C GLU A 131 -0.17 -15.15 9.53
N ASP A 132 -0.86 -14.02 9.43
CA ASP A 132 -1.94 -13.83 8.46
C ASP A 132 -1.44 -13.82 7.01
N ALA A 133 -0.25 -13.28 6.75
CA ALA A 133 0.37 -13.37 5.43
C ALA A 133 0.75 -14.81 5.07
N PHE A 134 1.27 -15.58 6.05
CA PHE A 134 1.68 -16.97 5.84
C PHE A 134 0.52 -17.91 5.50
N LYS A 135 -0.68 -17.66 6.04
CA LYS A 135 -1.92 -18.39 5.68
C LYS A 135 -2.27 -18.28 4.19
N LYS A 136 -1.83 -17.21 3.53
CA LYS A 136 -2.07 -16.94 2.11
C LYS A 136 -0.98 -17.49 1.18
N LEU A 137 0.07 -18.04 1.75
CA LEU A 137 1.18 -18.65 1.00
C LEU A 137 1.00 -20.16 0.91
N PRO A 138 1.53 -20.78 -0.16
CA PRO A 138 1.68 -22.24 -0.20
C PRO A 138 2.65 -22.71 0.89
N ASP A 139 2.61 -24.04 1.19
CA ASP A 139 3.46 -24.61 2.22
C ASP A 139 4.95 -24.40 1.96
N LYS A 140 5.37 -24.50 0.72
CA LYS A 140 6.73 -24.17 0.28
C LYS A 140 6.73 -22.86 -0.51
N VAL A 141 7.54 -21.94 -0.07
CA VAL A 141 7.72 -20.63 -0.70
C VAL A 141 9.09 -20.57 -1.37
N ASP A 142 9.11 -20.36 -2.68
CA ASP A 142 10.34 -20.24 -3.45
C ASP A 142 10.83 -18.80 -3.51
N ASN A 143 12.03 -18.56 -2.92
CA ASN A 143 12.78 -17.32 -3.09
C ASN A 143 11.96 -16.03 -2.80
N LEU A 144 11.05 -16.06 -1.83
CA LEU A 144 10.38 -14.86 -1.36
C LEU A 144 11.32 -14.02 -0.49
N ILE A 145 11.49 -12.76 -0.85
CA ILE A 145 12.23 -11.77 -0.05
C ILE A 145 11.21 -10.89 0.66
N LEU A 146 11.32 -10.76 1.98
CA LEU A 146 10.60 -9.73 2.75
C LEU A 146 11.57 -8.63 3.16
N HIS A 147 11.35 -7.43 2.63
CA HIS A 147 12.18 -6.26 2.87
C HIS A 147 11.51 -5.28 3.83
N SER A 148 12.29 -4.74 4.75
CA SER A 148 11.85 -3.74 5.72
C SER A 148 12.92 -2.64 5.89
N ASP A 149 12.59 -1.60 6.64
CA ASP A 149 13.59 -0.72 7.24
C ASP A 149 14.36 -1.43 8.38
N GLN A 150 15.22 -0.70 9.08
CA GLN A 150 15.96 -1.21 10.24
C GLN A 150 15.21 -1.00 11.56
N GLY A 151 13.88 -0.99 11.56
CA GLY A 151 13.07 -0.92 12.77
C GLY A 151 13.41 -2.07 13.75
N TRP A 152 13.38 -1.79 15.05
CA TRP A 152 13.75 -2.74 16.10
C TRP A 152 12.98 -4.06 16.02
N GLN A 153 11.69 -4.01 15.63
CA GLN A 153 10.80 -5.17 15.49
C GLN A 153 11.33 -6.19 14.46
N TYR A 154 11.97 -5.72 13.39
CA TYR A 154 12.51 -6.55 12.32
C TYR A 154 13.89 -7.14 12.65
N GLN A 155 14.57 -6.61 13.68
CA GLN A 155 15.88 -7.07 14.17
C GLN A 155 15.75 -8.16 15.25
N MET A 156 14.53 -8.43 15.74
CA MET A 156 14.26 -9.43 16.76
C MET A 156 14.51 -10.86 16.24
N LYS A 157 15.20 -11.69 17.05
CA LYS A 157 15.44 -13.11 16.72
C LYS A 157 14.16 -13.89 16.39
N THR A 158 13.09 -13.63 17.12
CA THR A 158 11.78 -14.27 16.90
C THR A 158 11.27 -13.96 15.49
N TYR A 159 11.36 -12.70 15.03
CA TYR A 159 10.99 -12.31 13.68
C TYR A 159 11.81 -13.05 12.62
N GLN A 160 13.14 -13.08 12.80
CA GLN A 160 14.06 -13.75 11.89
C GLN A 160 13.80 -15.27 11.82
N ASN A 161 13.51 -15.89 12.97
CA ASN A 161 13.17 -17.32 13.04
C ASN A 161 11.84 -17.64 12.36
N LEU A 162 10.81 -16.79 12.50
CA LEU A 162 9.52 -16.95 11.79
C LEU A 162 9.71 -16.92 10.28
N LEU A 163 10.47 -15.96 9.76
CA LEU A 163 10.77 -15.89 8.33
C LEU A 163 11.54 -17.13 7.85
N LYS A 164 12.58 -17.52 8.58
CA LYS A 164 13.41 -18.70 8.25
C LYS A 164 12.60 -19.98 8.25
N ALA A 165 11.73 -20.18 9.24
CA ALA A 165 10.85 -21.35 9.32
C ALA A 165 9.91 -21.48 8.12
N LYS A 166 9.47 -20.33 7.55
CA LYS A 166 8.63 -20.29 6.34
C LYS A 166 9.42 -20.26 5.03
N GLY A 167 10.76 -20.27 5.08
CA GLY A 167 11.63 -20.20 3.89
C GLY A 167 11.72 -18.82 3.25
N ILE A 168 11.39 -17.75 4.00
CA ILE A 168 11.40 -16.38 3.51
C ILE A 168 12.76 -15.74 3.85
N THR A 169 13.39 -15.12 2.85
CA THR A 169 14.66 -14.42 3.01
C THR A 169 14.41 -13.00 3.51
N GLN A 170 15.03 -12.64 4.63
CA GLN A 170 14.96 -11.29 5.15
C GLN A 170 15.90 -10.36 4.39
N SER A 171 15.44 -9.14 4.11
CA SER A 171 16.24 -8.05 3.55
C SER A 171 15.92 -6.77 4.31
N MET A 172 16.92 -5.90 4.53
CA MET A 172 16.73 -4.61 5.20
C MET A 172 17.34 -3.48 4.39
N SER A 173 16.70 -2.30 4.45
CA SER A 173 17.24 -1.08 3.84
C SER A 173 18.55 -0.67 4.51
N ARG A 174 19.39 0.06 3.78
CA ARG A 174 20.60 0.66 4.35
C ARG A 174 20.23 1.74 5.36
N LYS A 175 21.09 1.95 6.34
CA LYS A 175 20.89 2.99 7.37
C LYS A 175 20.66 4.37 6.73
N ALA A 176 19.61 5.06 7.18
CA ALA A 176 19.24 6.41 6.71
C ALA A 176 18.92 6.53 5.20
N THR A 177 18.55 5.43 4.53
CA THR A 177 18.22 5.45 3.10
C THR A 177 16.74 5.19 2.86
N CYS A 178 15.91 6.25 2.91
CA CYS A 178 14.45 6.19 2.71
C CYS A 178 14.04 5.54 1.37
N LEU A 179 14.85 5.73 0.32
CA LEU A 179 14.56 5.22 -1.02
C LEU A 179 14.55 3.68 -1.08
N ASP A 180 15.18 3.01 -0.13
CA ASP A 180 15.24 1.54 -0.12
C ASP A 180 13.88 0.93 0.31
N ASN A 181 12.98 1.67 1.00
CA ASN A 181 11.61 1.25 1.35
C ASN A 181 10.52 2.13 0.72
N ALA A 182 10.82 2.76 -0.41
CA ALA A 182 9.96 3.75 -1.06
C ALA A 182 8.55 3.26 -1.43
N VAL A 183 8.34 1.95 -1.61
CA VAL A 183 7.02 1.40 -1.97
C VAL A 183 6.07 1.42 -0.78
N ALA A 184 6.53 1.03 0.41
CA ALA A 184 5.73 1.11 1.63
C ALA A 184 5.42 2.57 1.99
N GLU A 185 6.42 3.46 1.91
CA GLU A 185 6.24 4.90 2.11
C GLU A 185 5.23 5.51 1.12
N ASN A 186 5.25 5.07 -0.13
CA ASN A 186 4.29 5.53 -1.13
C ASN A 186 2.87 5.08 -0.80
N PHE A 187 2.69 3.83 -0.35
CA PHE A 187 1.39 3.33 0.11
C PHE A 187 0.86 4.16 1.28
N PHE A 188 1.68 4.42 2.30
CA PHE A 188 1.29 5.27 3.43
C PHE A 188 0.92 6.69 2.99
N GLY A 189 1.69 7.25 2.06
CA GLY A 189 1.38 8.56 1.51
C GLY A 189 0.05 8.59 0.76
N LEU A 190 -0.30 7.53 0.04
CA LEU A 190 -1.60 7.40 -0.63
C LEU A 190 -2.73 7.27 0.38
N LEU A 191 -2.62 6.36 1.37
CA LEU A 191 -3.62 6.16 2.41
C LEU A 191 -3.86 7.46 3.18
N LYS A 192 -2.80 8.15 3.61
CA LYS A 192 -2.93 9.42 4.32
C LYS A 192 -3.59 10.51 3.47
N THR A 193 -3.25 10.60 2.19
CA THR A 193 -3.82 11.62 1.28
C THR A 193 -5.25 11.29 0.86
N GLU A 194 -5.57 10.03 0.60
CA GLU A 194 -6.85 9.60 0.05
C GLU A 194 -7.88 9.27 1.16
N LEU A 195 -7.46 9.20 2.44
CA LEU A 195 -8.33 8.93 3.58
C LEU A 195 -8.06 9.90 4.73
N PHE A 196 -6.92 9.77 5.41
CA PHE A 196 -6.68 10.38 6.73
C PHE A 196 -6.75 11.91 6.72
N TYR A 197 -6.30 12.57 5.64
CA TYR A 197 -6.37 14.03 5.51
C TYR A 197 -7.65 14.54 4.86
N LEU A 198 -8.49 13.67 4.33
CA LEU A 198 -9.77 14.05 3.72
C LEU A 198 -10.92 14.00 4.69
N GLU A 199 -10.86 13.15 5.68
CA GLU A 199 -11.93 12.88 6.63
C GLU A 199 -11.49 13.32 8.03
N LYS A 200 -12.43 13.76 8.85
CA LYS A 200 -12.20 14.01 10.28
C LYS A 200 -12.64 12.78 11.05
N PHE A 201 -11.81 12.38 12.01
CA PHE A 201 -12.08 11.23 12.86
C PHE A 201 -12.19 11.67 14.31
N ASP A 202 -13.29 11.28 14.97
CA ASP A 202 -13.55 11.61 16.36
C ASP A 202 -13.00 10.55 17.33
N SER A 203 -12.72 9.34 16.83
CA SER A 203 -12.15 8.25 17.62
C SER A 203 -11.18 7.37 16.81
N ILE A 204 -10.36 6.60 17.53
CA ILE A 204 -9.49 5.58 16.95
C ILE A 204 -10.31 4.49 16.25
N ASP A 205 -11.43 4.07 16.83
CA ASP A 205 -12.28 3.02 16.26
C ASP A 205 -12.90 3.44 14.90
N GLN A 206 -13.25 4.72 14.75
CA GLN A 206 -13.68 5.24 13.44
C GLN A 206 -12.55 5.21 12.42
N LEU A 207 -11.35 5.62 12.82
CA LEU A 207 -10.18 5.58 11.95
C LEU A 207 -9.83 4.14 11.56
N GLU A 208 -9.86 3.21 12.51
CA GLU A 208 -9.56 1.79 12.27
C GLU A 208 -10.51 1.21 11.22
N LYS A 209 -11.82 1.36 11.41
CA LYS A 209 -12.84 0.94 10.42
C LYS A 209 -12.59 1.56 9.03
N ALA A 210 -12.31 2.85 8.99
CA ALA A 210 -12.05 3.55 7.74
C ALA A 210 -10.77 3.06 7.03
N ILE A 211 -9.71 2.69 7.78
CA ILE A 211 -8.48 2.10 7.21
C ILE A 211 -8.78 0.71 6.64
N VAL A 212 -9.56 -0.14 7.34
CA VAL A 212 -9.97 -1.47 6.86
C VAL A 212 -10.73 -1.34 5.53
N GLU A 213 -11.74 -0.45 5.48
CA GLU A 213 -12.51 -0.17 4.25
C GLU A 213 -11.63 0.39 3.13
N TYR A 214 -10.66 1.24 3.49
CA TYR A 214 -9.73 1.79 2.49
C TYR A 214 -8.81 0.73 1.92
N ILE A 215 -8.29 -0.20 2.72
CA ILE A 215 -7.42 -1.29 2.25
C ILE A 215 -8.22 -2.22 1.33
N ASP A 216 -9.47 -2.55 1.68
CA ASP A 216 -10.36 -3.29 0.77
C ASP A 216 -10.55 -2.55 -0.56
N TYR A 217 -10.91 -1.28 -0.51
CA TYR A 217 -11.05 -0.44 -1.70
C TYR A 217 -9.75 -0.39 -2.52
N TYR A 218 -8.59 -0.21 -1.85
CA TYR A 218 -7.29 -0.13 -2.50
C TYR A 218 -6.92 -1.42 -3.23
N ASN A 219 -7.19 -2.57 -2.63
CA ASN A 219 -6.89 -3.87 -3.20
C ASN A 219 -7.84 -4.27 -4.33
N ASN A 220 -9.14 -4.03 -4.16
CA ASN A 220 -10.18 -4.60 -5.01
C ASN A 220 -10.79 -3.63 -6.04
N ARG A 221 -10.75 -2.32 -5.78
CA ARG A 221 -11.49 -1.32 -6.58
C ARG A 221 -10.63 -0.17 -7.08
N ARG A 222 -9.54 0.17 -6.36
CA ARG A 222 -8.68 1.29 -6.74
C ARG A 222 -7.81 0.93 -7.93
N ILE A 223 -8.14 1.47 -9.11
CA ILE A 223 -7.36 1.22 -10.32
C ILE A 223 -5.97 1.87 -10.28
N LYS A 224 -5.00 1.21 -10.92
CA LYS A 224 -3.64 1.71 -11.12
C LYS A 224 -3.33 1.74 -12.62
N LEU A 225 -2.89 2.89 -13.13
CA LEU A 225 -2.52 3.02 -14.56
C LEU A 225 -1.40 2.05 -14.95
N LYS A 226 -0.46 1.78 -14.02
CA LYS A 226 0.64 0.81 -14.23
C LYS A 226 0.17 -0.65 -14.30
N LEU A 227 -1.06 -0.94 -13.90
CA LEU A 227 -1.69 -2.25 -13.96
C LEU A 227 -2.80 -2.28 -15.03
N ASN A 228 -2.60 -1.59 -16.12
CA ASN A 228 -3.55 -1.51 -17.24
C ASN A 228 -4.96 -1.05 -16.83
N GLY A 229 -5.07 -0.18 -15.82
CA GLY A 229 -6.36 0.28 -15.33
C GLY A 229 -7.10 -0.72 -14.45
N LEU A 230 -6.43 -1.74 -13.95
CA LEU A 230 -6.96 -2.71 -13.00
C LEU A 230 -6.58 -2.37 -11.56
N SER A 231 -7.34 -2.91 -10.62
CA SER A 231 -6.93 -2.91 -9.21
C SER A 231 -5.82 -3.95 -8.97
N PRO A 232 -5.09 -3.89 -7.83
CA PRO A 232 -4.08 -4.89 -7.50
C PRO A 232 -4.58 -6.33 -7.61
N VAL A 233 -5.71 -6.66 -6.99
CA VAL A 233 -6.26 -8.02 -7.00
C VAL A 233 -6.71 -8.43 -8.40
N GLN A 234 -7.42 -7.56 -9.13
CA GLN A 234 -7.82 -7.85 -10.50
C GLN A 234 -6.63 -8.16 -11.42
N TYR A 235 -5.56 -7.38 -11.29
CA TYR A 235 -4.34 -7.60 -12.05
C TYR A 235 -3.69 -8.95 -11.72
N ARG A 236 -3.62 -9.33 -10.43
CA ARG A 236 -3.11 -10.64 -9.99
C ARG A 236 -3.91 -11.79 -10.61
N ILE A 237 -5.25 -11.73 -10.52
CA ILE A 237 -6.13 -12.78 -11.03
C ILE A 237 -5.92 -12.96 -12.54
N GLN A 238 -5.94 -11.89 -13.33
CA GLN A 238 -5.75 -11.97 -14.78
C GLN A 238 -4.37 -12.53 -15.16
N THR A 239 -3.31 -12.10 -14.46
CA THR A 239 -1.95 -12.55 -14.80
C THR A 239 -1.71 -14.02 -14.44
N VAL A 240 -2.30 -14.49 -13.33
CA VAL A 240 -2.18 -15.91 -12.93
C VAL A 240 -3.01 -16.84 -13.83
N GLN A 241 -4.16 -16.37 -14.33
CA GLN A 241 -4.97 -17.14 -15.27
C GLN A 241 -4.37 -17.22 -16.68
N SER A 242 -3.47 -16.29 -17.01
CA SER A 242 -2.84 -16.21 -18.34
C SER A 242 -1.45 -16.90 -18.40
N ALA A 243 -0.97 -17.46 -17.29
CA ALA A 243 0.34 -18.12 -17.15
C ALA A 243 0.21 -19.62 -17.02
#